data_a416ba961b6de9c7d2677f783cdd046a
#
_entry.id   a416ba961b6de9c7d2677f783cdd046a
#
_cell.length_a   1.000
_cell.length_b   1.000
_cell.length_c   1.000
_cell.angle_alpha   90.00
_cell.angle_beta   90.00
_cell.angle_gamma   90.00
#
_symmetry.space_group_name_H-M   'P 1'
#
loop_
_entity.id
_entity.type
_entity.pdbx_description
1 polymer ?
#
loop_
_entity_poly.entity_id
_entity_poly.type
_entity_poly.pdbx_seq_one_letter_code
_entity_poly.pdbx_strand_id
1 'polypeptide(L)'
;MIDQNIIQNLKSWPFKEAMNIVKKFGGLQKFIIPKKGYVLFETGYGPSGLPHIGTFGEVVRTSMVKNALKSIVDCPTKLITFSDDMDGLRKIPENVPNKEMLKEFLGKPLTSIPDPFGKFASFGHHNNAKLRTFLDEFNFDYEFVSSSEKYKNGDFNSTIINIFDNYQKILDIILPTLRAERKETYSPFLPVSENSGKVLQVKIEEYKMDSKTIVYKDPSINKLVESEVINGKCKLQWKVDWAMRWMSFGVDYEMCGKDLTESVELGSKICRALNKKPPTNLIYEMFLDEKGEKI
;
A
#
# COMPACT_ATOMS: atom_id res chain seq x y z
N MET A 1 -27.98 16.57 0.01
CA MET A 1 -28.21 15.11 -0.05
C MET A 1 -29.26 14.82 -1.11
N ILE A 2 -29.12 13.71 -1.84
CA ILE A 2 -30.09 13.25 -2.85
C ILE A 2 -31.31 12.65 -2.11
N ASP A 3 -32.53 12.85 -2.66
CA ASP A 3 -33.75 12.21 -2.14
C ASP A 3 -33.60 10.69 -2.05
N GLN A 4 -34.06 10.09 -0.94
CA GLN A 4 -33.92 8.64 -0.70
C GLN A 4 -34.62 7.78 -1.76
N ASN A 5 -35.73 8.25 -2.34
CA ASN A 5 -36.41 7.55 -3.42
C ASN A 5 -35.56 7.51 -4.71
N ILE A 6 -34.81 8.59 -4.95
CA ILE A 6 -33.89 8.64 -6.09
C ILE A 6 -32.68 7.73 -5.84
N ILE A 7 -32.12 7.75 -4.62
CA ILE A 7 -30.93 6.95 -4.25
C ILE A 7 -31.18 5.44 -4.54
N GLN A 8 -32.36 4.93 -4.19
CA GLN A 8 -32.70 3.51 -4.40
C GLN A 8 -32.71 3.09 -5.88
N ASN A 9 -32.89 4.06 -6.78
CA ASN A 9 -32.94 3.83 -8.24
C ASN A 9 -31.63 4.13 -8.96
N LEU A 10 -30.59 4.59 -8.26
CA LEU A 10 -29.28 4.88 -8.86
C LEU A 10 -28.54 3.59 -9.22
N LYS A 11 -28.30 3.40 -10.52
CA LYS A 11 -27.68 2.17 -11.08
C LYS A 11 -26.22 2.34 -11.45
N SER A 12 -25.67 3.57 -11.44
CA SER A 12 -24.27 3.78 -11.81
C SER A 12 -23.34 3.15 -10.79
N TRP A 13 -22.21 2.66 -11.26
CA TRP A 13 -21.26 1.91 -10.44
C TRP A 13 -20.73 2.69 -9.20
N PRO A 14 -20.45 4.02 -9.25
CA PRO A 14 -19.96 4.72 -8.05
C PRO A 14 -21.00 4.75 -6.93
N PHE A 15 -22.27 4.86 -7.29
CA PHE A 15 -23.37 4.81 -6.30
C PHE A 15 -23.57 3.41 -5.75
N LYS A 16 -23.41 2.36 -6.55
CA LYS A 16 -23.45 0.98 -6.06
C LYS A 16 -22.34 0.72 -5.03
N GLU A 17 -21.12 1.18 -5.31
CA GLU A 17 -19.99 1.07 -4.39
C GLU A 17 -20.22 1.90 -3.12
N ALA A 18 -20.68 3.13 -3.24
CA ALA A 18 -21.05 3.95 -2.10
C ALA A 18 -22.13 3.27 -1.22
N MET A 19 -23.12 2.61 -1.85
CA MET A 19 -24.14 1.84 -1.11
C MET A 19 -23.55 0.61 -0.41
N ASN A 20 -22.49 -0.03 -0.93
CA ASN A 20 -21.79 -1.11 -0.26
C ASN A 20 -21.12 -0.58 1.04
N ILE A 21 -20.54 0.62 0.98
CA ILE A 21 -19.98 1.30 2.17
C ILE A 21 -21.10 1.61 3.16
N VAL A 22 -22.22 2.18 2.69
CA VAL A 22 -23.39 2.50 3.54
C VAL A 22 -23.91 1.25 4.24
N LYS A 23 -24.03 0.11 3.54
CA LYS A 23 -24.45 -1.17 4.14
C LYS A 23 -23.48 -1.64 5.24
N LYS A 24 -22.16 -1.50 5.02
CA LYS A 24 -21.14 -1.85 6.01
C LYS A 24 -21.32 -1.05 7.32
N PHE A 25 -21.82 0.16 7.23
CA PHE A 25 -22.00 1.08 8.36
C PHE A 25 -23.47 1.23 8.82
N GLY A 26 -24.31 0.22 8.63
CA GLY A 26 -25.65 0.16 9.22
C GLY A 26 -26.81 0.45 8.27
N GLY A 27 -26.54 0.78 7.01
CA GLY A 27 -27.56 1.09 6.00
C GLY A 27 -28.02 2.54 6.00
N LEU A 28 -28.85 2.92 5.03
CA LEU A 28 -29.29 4.31 4.82
C LEU A 28 -30.03 4.92 6.00
N GLN A 29 -30.89 4.12 6.65
CA GLN A 29 -31.74 4.62 7.74
C GLN A 29 -31.00 4.77 9.08
N LYS A 30 -29.88 4.04 9.26
CA LYS A 30 -29.12 3.99 10.52
C LYS A 30 -27.61 4.04 10.24
N PHE A 31 -27.21 4.89 9.29
CA PHE A 31 -25.80 5.04 8.97
C PHE A 31 -25.03 5.53 10.21
N ILE A 32 -24.00 4.75 10.57
CA ILE A 32 -23.15 5.04 11.73
C ILE A 32 -21.80 5.54 11.23
N ILE A 33 -21.48 6.79 11.51
CA ILE A 33 -20.17 7.36 11.22
C ILE A 33 -19.10 6.51 11.93
N PRO A 34 -18.02 6.09 11.25
CA PRO A 34 -16.92 5.38 11.89
C PRO A 34 -16.39 6.13 13.13
N LYS A 35 -15.92 5.40 14.15
CA LYS A 35 -15.41 6.01 15.41
C LYS A 35 -14.31 7.08 15.19
N LYS A 36 -13.56 7.00 14.10
CA LYS A 36 -12.57 8.01 13.70
C LYS A 36 -13.16 9.31 13.14
N GLY A 37 -14.48 9.40 13.02
CA GLY A 37 -15.20 10.60 12.58
C GLY A 37 -15.37 10.75 11.06
N TYR A 38 -14.86 9.84 10.25
CA TYR A 38 -14.91 9.92 8.78
C TYR A 38 -14.80 8.53 8.13
N VAL A 39 -15.22 8.43 6.88
CA VAL A 39 -14.91 7.26 6.00
C VAL A 39 -13.61 7.53 5.29
N LEU A 40 -12.66 6.59 5.38
CA LEU A 40 -11.33 6.68 4.76
C LEU A 40 -11.25 5.84 3.50
N PHE A 41 -10.89 6.52 2.43
CA PHE A 41 -10.52 5.95 1.13
C PHE A 41 -9.01 5.92 0.98
N GLU A 42 -8.46 4.88 0.35
CA GLU A 42 -7.04 4.78 0.02
C GLU A 42 -6.84 4.50 -1.46
N THR A 43 -5.76 5.02 -2.02
CA THR A 43 -5.19 4.64 -3.31
C THR A 43 -3.70 4.42 -3.14
N GLY A 44 -3.12 3.47 -3.88
CA GLY A 44 -1.69 3.14 -3.82
C GLY A 44 -0.93 3.65 -5.05
N TYR A 45 0.33 4.00 -4.86
CA TYR A 45 1.23 4.41 -5.93
C TYR A 45 2.65 3.89 -5.67
N GLY A 46 3.20 3.15 -6.63
CA GLY A 46 4.60 2.73 -6.62
C GLY A 46 5.48 3.75 -7.35
N PRO A 47 6.27 4.59 -6.65
CA PRO A 47 7.04 5.67 -7.26
C PRO A 47 8.36 5.20 -7.90
N SER A 48 8.41 3.98 -8.40
CA SER A 48 9.51 3.45 -9.21
C SER A 48 9.45 3.91 -10.67
N GLY A 49 8.39 4.60 -11.08
CA GLY A 49 8.17 5.18 -12.39
C GLY A 49 7.34 6.47 -12.30
N LEU A 50 7.23 7.19 -13.42
CA LEU A 50 6.40 8.40 -13.49
C LEU A 50 4.90 8.04 -13.37
N PRO A 51 4.06 8.93 -12.79
CA PRO A 51 2.62 8.76 -12.81
C PRO A 51 2.10 8.65 -14.26
N HIS A 52 1.11 7.81 -14.45
CA HIS A 52 0.51 7.54 -15.77
C HIS A 52 -1.01 7.40 -15.66
N ILE A 53 -1.68 7.12 -16.78
CA ILE A 53 -3.14 7.01 -16.87
C ILE A 53 -3.72 5.99 -15.86
N GLY A 54 -2.99 4.93 -15.53
CA GLY A 54 -3.40 3.95 -14.51
C GLY A 54 -3.50 4.58 -13.14
N THR A 55 -2.48 5.37 -12.74
CA THR A 55 -2.46 6.11 -11.46
C THR A 55 -3.62 7.12 -11.40
N PHE A 56 -3.84 7.88 -12.47
CA PHE A 56 -4.98 8.78 -12.57
C PHE A 56 -6.31 8.03 -12.45
N GLY A 57 -6.46 6.94 -13.20
CA GLY A 57 -7.67 6.14 -13.23
C GLY A 57 -8.06 5.59 -11.87
N GLU A 58 -7.10 5.28 -11.01
CA GLU A 58 -7.35 4.82 -9.64
C GLU A 58 -7.88 5.95 -8.76
N VAL A 59 -7.20 7.11 -8.76
CA VAL A 59 -7.60 8.26 -7.94
C VAL A 59 -8.95 8.81 -8.38
N VAL A 60 -9.21 8.96 -9.69
CA VAL A 60 -10.48 9.48 -10.18
C VAL A 60 -11.64 8.56 -9.85
N ARG A 61 -11.48 7.24 -10.06
CA ARG A 61 -12.54 6.25 -9.73
C ARG A 61 -12.84 6.25 -8.23
N THR A 62 -11.80 6.28 -7.38
CA THR A 62 -11.96 6.37 -5.92
C THR A 62 -12.67 7.66 -5.52
N SER A 63 -12.30 8.80 -6.14
CA SER A 63 -12.95 10.09 -5.92
C SER A 63 -14.43 10.09 -6.35
N MET A 64 -14.78 9.37 -7.42
CA MET A 64 -16.19 9.21 -7.82
C MET A 64 -17.00 8.47 -6.75
N VAL A 65 -16.46 7.41 -6.14
CA VAL A 65 -17.14 6.69 -5.05
C VAL A 65 -17.23 7.55 -3.79
N LYS A 66 -16.14 8.26 -3.44
CA LYS A 66 -16.12 9.22 -2.33
C LYS A 66 -17.20 10.29 -2.49
N ASN A 67 -17.32 10.88 -3.68
CA ASN A 67 -18.34 11.92 -3.96
C ASN A 67 -19.77 11.35 -3.99
N ALA A 68 -19.95 10.13 -4.52
CA ALA A 68 -21.24 9.44 -4.45
C ALA A 68 -21.66 9.20 -2.99
N LEU A 69 -20.73 8.77 -2.12
CA LEU A 69 -21.01 8.58 -0.70
C LEU A 69 -21.45 9.90 -0.02
N LYS A 70 -20.73 11.00 -0.25
CA LYS A 70 -21.08 12.33 0.27
C LYS A 70 -22.47 12.82 -0.19
N SER A 71 -22.93 12.38 -1.36
CA SER A 71 -24.28 12.70 -1.86
C SER A 71 -25.38 11.89 -1.19
N ILE A 72 -25.06 10.71 -0.66
CA ILE A 72 -26.02 9.75 -0.07
C ILE A 72 -26.18 9.99 1.43
N VAL A 73 -25.05 10.15 2.15
CA VAL A 73 -25.03 10.30 3.60
C VAL A 73 -24.23 11.52 4.03
N ASP A 74 -24.65 12.14 5.12
CA ASP A 74 -23.90 13.23 5.76
C ASP A 74 -22.77 12.64 6.60
N CYS A 75 -21.64 12.40 5.96
CA CYS A 75 -20.46 11.84 6.61
C CYS A 75 -19.18 12.48 6.06
N PRO A 76 -18.28 12.96 6.91
CA PRO A 76 -16.96 13.38 6.48
C PRO A 76 -16.22 12.25 5.79
N THR A 77 -15.47 12.56 4.75
CA THR A 77 -14.69 11.59 3.98
C THR A 77 -13.27 12.11 3.80
N LYS A 78 -12.30 11.21 3.81
CA LYS A 78 -10.91 11.49 3.46
C LYS A 78 -10.45 10.52 2.38
N LEU A 79 -9.54 10.98 1.52
CA LEU A 79 -8.83 10.14 0.56
C LEU A 79 -7.34 10.28 0.84
N ILE A 80 -6.65 9.19 1.10
CA ILE A 80 -5.20 9.16 1.12
C ILE A 80 -4.67 8.59 -0.19
N THR A 81 -3.60 9.22 -0.69
CA THR A 81 -2.79 8.69 -1.79
C THR A 81 -1.47 8.23 -1.20
N PHE A 82 -1.34 6.94 -1.04
CA PHE A 82 -0.21 6.30 -0.39
C PHE A 82 0.90 6.00 -1.39
N SER A 83 2.10 6.47 -1.12
CA SER A 83 3.28 6.20 -1.93
C SER A 83 4.14 5.10 -1.29
N ASP A 84 4.40 4.03 -2.03
CA ASP A 84 5.29 2.92 -1.66
C ASP A 84 6.78 3.28 -1.83
N ASP A 85 7.17 4.49 -1.43
CA ASP A 85 8.50 5.06 -1.62
C ASP A 85 9.61 4.43 -0.75
N MET A 86 9.24 3.56 0.18
CA MET A 86 10.18 2.70 0.92
C MET A 86 10.52 1.40 0.17
N ASP A 87 9.86 1.11 -0.93
CA ASP A 87 10.19 -0.07 -1.74
C ASP A 87 11.60 0.03 -2.31
N GLY A 88 12.31 -1.09 -2.29
CA GLY A 88 13.62 -1.19 -2.93
C GLY A 88 13.49 -1.15 -4.45
N LEU A 89 14.33 -0.37 -5.13
CA LEU A 89 14.37 -0.32 -6.58
C LEU A 89 14.74 -1.70 -7.15
N ARG A 90 13.79 -2.36 -7.78
CA ARG A 90 13.98 -3.73 -8.33
C ARG A 90 14.48 -3.73 -9.77
N LYS A 91 14.05 -2.74 -10.55
CA LYS A 91 14.37 -2.60 -11.97
C LYS A 91 14.53 -1.12 -12.28
N ILE A 92 15.50 -0.80 -13.13
CA ILE A 92 15.70 0.57 -13.61
C ILE A 92 14.64 0.86 -14.69
N PRO A 93 13.82 1.91 -14.54
CA PRO A 93 12.86 2.29 -15.56
C PRO A 93 13.53 2.70 -16.87
N GLU A 94 12.86 2.47 -17.99
CA GLU A 94 13.43 2.78 -19.31
C GLU A 94 13.45 4.28 -19.62
N ASN A 95 12.53 5.02 -19.04
CA ASN A 95 12.26 6.43 -19.29
C ASN A 95 12.94 7.40 -18.30
N VAL A 96 14.04 6.98 -17.66
CA VAL A 96 14.82 7.84 -16.75
C VAL A 96 16.23 8.10 -17.29
N PRO A 97 16.81 9.28 -17.04
CA PRO A 97 18.23 9.55 -17.34
C PRO A 97 19.15 8.86 -16.32
N ASN A 98 20.45 8.92 -16.56
CA ASN A 98 21.49 8.46 -15.63
C ASN A 98 21.32 7.01 -15.14
N LYS A 99 20.89 6.10 -16.05
CA LYS A 99 20.62 4.69 -15.73
C LYS A 99 21.82 3.94 -15.13
N GLU A 100 23.04 4.26 -15.56
CA GLU A 100 24.25 3.61 -15.04
C GLU A 100 24.41 3.92 -13.53
N MET A 101 24.20 5.18 -13.12
CA MET A 101 24.22 5.55 -11.71
C MET A 101 23.20 4.73 -10.92
N LEU A 102 21.98 4.54 -11.44
CA LEU A 102 20.92 3.80 -10.73
C LEU A 102 21.23 2.33 -10.48
N LYS A 103 22.14 1.71 -11.26
CA LYS A 103 22.56 0.31 -11.06
C LYS A 103 23.17 0.09 -9.67
N GLU A 104 23.93 1.05 -9.17
CA GLU A 104 24.58 0.99 -7.86
C GLU A 104 23.56 1.03 -6.69
N PHE A 105 22.36 1.51 -6.97
CA PHE A 105 21.31 1.69 -5.97
C PHE A 105 20.21 0.62 -6.03
N LEU A 106 20.35 -0.39 -6.87
CA LEU A 106 19.38 -1.49 -6.91
C LEU A 106 19.18 -2.12 -5.54
N GLY A 107 17.94 -2.25 -5.13
CA GLY A 107 17.51 -2.76 -3.82
C GLY A 107 17.39 -1.71 -2.72
N LYS A 108 17.89 -0.49 -2.90
CA LYS A 108 17.72 0.59 -1.91
C LYS A 108 16.31 1.19 -1.98
N PRO A 109 15.76 1.67 -0.84
CA PRO A 109 14.51 2.42 -0.83
C PRO A 109 14.56 3.59 -1.82
N LEU A 110 13.44 3.85 -2.52
CA LEU A 110 13.39 4.91 -3.54
C LEU A 110 13.73 6.29 -2.98
N THR A 111 13.42 6.53 -1.70
CA THR A 111 13.80 7.76 -0.99
C THR A 111 15.28 7.85 -0.62
N SER A 112 16.04 6.76 -0.78
CA SER A 112 17.49 6.70 -0.51
C SER A 112 18.34 6.68 -1.78
N ILE A 113 17.71 6.85 -2.96
CA ILE A 113 18.36 6.83 -4.26
C ILE A 113 18.50 8.28 -4.75
N PRO A 114 19.70 8.74 -5.17
CA PRO A 114 19.83 10.06 -5.77
C PRO A 114 18.86 10.27 -6.94
N ASP A 115 18.31 11.46 -7.06
CA ASP A 115 17.39 11.78 -8.16
C ASP A 115 18.13 11.76 -9.50
N PRO A 116 17.78 10.85 -10.44
CA PRO A 116 18.44 10.79 -11.72
C PRO A 116 18.22 12.05 -12.58
N PHE A 117 17.22 12.86 -12.26
CA PHE A 117 16.94 14.12 -12.92
C PHE A 117 17.64 15.33 -12.25
N GLY A 118 18.22 15.15 -11.06
CA GLY A 118 18.93 16.18 -10.32
C GLY A 118 18.07 17.35 -9.81
N LYS A 119 16.76 17.14 -9.61
CA LYS A 119 15.81 18.20 -9.23
C LYS A 119 15.31 18.11 -7.80
N PHE A 120 15.35 16.90 -7.20
CA PHE A 120 14.84 16.62 -5.87
C PHE A 120 15.87 15.86 -5.03
N ALA A 121 15.61 15.75 -3.73
CA ALA A 121 16.50 15.08 -2.79
C ALA A 121 16.72 13.58 -3.11
N SER A 122 15.73 12.92 -3.72
CA SER A 122 15.85 11.54 -4.14
C SER A 122 14.91 11.21 -5.30
N PHE A 123 15.11 10.03 -5.89
CA PHE A 123 14.24 9.49 -6.94
C PHE A 123 12.79 9.31 -6.44
N GLY A 124 12.59 8.81 -5.21
CA GLY A 124 11.28 8.74 -4.60
C GLY A 124 10.63 10.12 -4.45
N HIS A 125 11.36 11.12 -3.96
CA HIS A 125 10.84 12.49 -3.84
C HIS A 125 10.50 13.11 -5.20
N HIS A 126 11.28 12.85 -6.25
CA HIS A 126 10.98 13.29 -7.61
C HIS A 126 9.62 12.77 -8.08
N ASN A 127 9.42 11.45 -8.01
CA ASN A 127 8.19 10.83 -8.48
C ASN A 127 6.97 11.19 -7.61
N ASN A 128 7.17 11.31 -6.28
CA ASN A 128 6.15 11.81 -5.37
C ASN A 128 5.72 13.25 -5.70
N ALA A 129 6.68 14.12 -6.01
CA ALA A 129 6.37 15.49 -6.43
C ALA A 129 5.60 15.52 -7.75
N LYS A 130 5.97 14.67 -8.73
CA LYS A 130 5.25 14.53 -9.99
C LYS A 130 3.81 14.05 -9.78
N LEU A 131 3.61 13.06 -8.90
CA LEU A 131 2.27 12.60 -8.56
C LEU A 131 1.42 13.73 -7.97
N ARG A 132 1.95 14.45 -6.98
CA ARG A 132 1.24 15.55 -6.34
C ARG A 132 0.87 16.66 -7.33
N THR A 133 1.84 17.13 -8.14
CA THR A 133 1.58 18.13 -9.18
C THR A 133 0.45 17.66 -10.10
N PHE A 134 0.51 16.42 -10.55
CA PHE A 134 -0.50 15.84 -11.43
C PHE A 134 -1.90 15.79 -10.77
N LEU A 135 -1.98 15.38 -9.51
CA LEU A 135 -3.26 15.32 -8.78
C LEU A 135 -3.81 16.73 -8.48
N ASP A 136 -2.93 17.68 -8.17
CA ASP A 136 -3.30 19.06 -7.87
C ASP A 136 -3.85 19.78 -9.13
N GLU A 137 -3.29 19.51 -10.32
CA GLU A 137 -3.79 20.03 -11.60
C GLU A 137 -5.25 19.63 -11.89
N PHE A 138 -5.68 18.47 -11.40
CA PHE A 138 -7.05 17.98 -11.50
C PHE A 138 -7.92 18.32 -10.29
N ASN A 139 -7.42 19.12 -9.34
CA ASN A 139 -8.12 19.53 -8.13
C ASN A 139 -8.69 18.36 -7.30
N PHE A 140 -7.95 17.25 -7.18
CA PHE A 140 -8.35 16.18 -6.29
C PHE A 140 -8.20 16.61 -4.83
N ASP A 141 -9.20 16.27 -4.00
CA ASP A 141 -9.18 16.45 -2.55
C ASP A 141 -8.60 15.18 -1.90
N TYR A 142 -7.29 15.20 -1.63
CA TYR A 142 -6.52 14.07 -1.10
C TYR A 142 -5.47 14.50 -0.07
N GLU A 143 -5.02 13.55 0.73
CA GLU A 143 -3.87 13.67 1.62
C GLU A 143 -2.75 12.74 1.11
N PHE A 144 -1.57 13.29 0.84
CA PHE A 144 -0.42 12.50 0.40
C PHE A 144 0.25 11.83 1.62
N VAL A 145 0.59 10.53 1.50
CA VAL A 145 1.24 9.75 2.55
C VAL A 145 2.47 9.03 2.00
N SER A 146 3.63 9.29 2.59
CA SER A 146 4.89 8.60 2.30
C SER A 146 5.04 7.35 3.18
N SER A 147 5.28 6.20 2.57
CA SER A 147 5.63 4.95 3.26
C SER A 147 6.89 5.12 4.10
N SER A 148 7.95 5.68 3.52
CA SER A 148 9.24 5.89 4.20
C SER A 148 9.10 6.73 5.47
N GLU A 149 8.30 7.80 5.41
CA GLU A 149 8.04 8.66 6.58
C GLU A 149 7.27 7.89 7.66
N LYS A 150 6.19 7.20 7.28
CA LYS A 150 5.34 6.45 8.21
C LYS A 150 6.09 5.34 8.94
N TYR A 151 6.93 4.59 8.21
CA TYR A 151 7.78 3.57 8.80
C TYR A 151 8.82 4.16 9.75
N LYS A 152 9.55 5.22 9.35
CA LYS A 152 10.61 5.84 10.13
C LYS A 152 10.09 6.55 11.39
N ASN A 153 8.93 7.20 11.28
CA ASN A 153 8.30 7.91 12.41
C ASN A 153 7.64 6.96 13.42
N GLY A 154 7.57 5.65 13.10
CA GLY A 154 6.98 4.66 13.98
C GLY A 154 5.43 4.59 13.92
N ASP A 155 4.80 5.27 12.96
CA ASP A 155 3.33 5.29 12.82
C ASP A 155 2.74 3.89 12.63
N PHE A 156 3.52 2.96 12.08
CA PHE A 156 3.14 1.56 11.86
C PHE A 156 3.60 0.60 12.95
N ASN A 157 4.41 1.04 13.92
CA ASN A 157 5.08 0.16 14.89
C ASN A 157 4.11 -0.78 15.62
N SER A 158 2.99 -0.26 16.12
CA SER A 158 2.02 -1.08 16.86
C SER A 158 1.41 -2.19 16.00
N THR A 159 1.12 -1.90 14.72
CA THR A 159 0.57 -2.89 13.79
C THR A 159 1.65 -3.87 13.34
N ILE A 160 2.88 -3.43 13.12
CA ILE A 160 4.02 -4.30 12.80
C ILE A 160 4.31 -5.27 13.93
N ILE A 161 4.28 -4.81 15.20
CA ILE A 161 4.44 -5.68 16.38
C ILE A 161 3.31 -6.71 16.43
N ASN A 162 2.06 -6.32 16.19
CA ASN A 162 0.94 -7.28 16.16
C ASN A 162 1.11 -8.33 15.04
N ILE A 163 1.61 -7.93 13.87
CA ILE A 163 1.95 -8.86 12.78
C ILE A 163 3.09 -9.79 13.21
N PHE A 164 4.12 -9.26 13.88
CA PHE A 164 5.24 -10.01 14.39
C PHE A 164 4.80 -11.06 15.41
N ASP A 165 3.97 -10.69 16.38
CA ASP A 165 3.44 -11.59 17.40
C ASP A 165 2.55 -12.71 16.82
N ASN A 166 2.04 -12.52 15.62
CA ASN A 166 1.20 -13.47 14.91
C ASN A 166 1.84 -13.96 13.59
N TYR A 167 3.17 -13.86 13.44
CA TYR A 167 3.84 -14.12 12.15
C TYR A 167 3.53 -15.53 11.60
N GLN A 168 3.36 -16.52 12.46
CA GLN A 168 3.03 -17.87 12.03
C GLN A 168 1.68 -17.92 11.32
N LYS A 169 0.66 -17.22 11.82
CA LYS A 169 -0.65 -17.13 11.16
C LYS A 169 -0.53 -16.46 9.76
N ILE A 170 0.38 -15.50 9.63
CA ILE A 170 0.64 -14.85 8.34
C ILE A 170 1.31 -15.83 7.38
N LEU A 171 2.29 -16.61 7.85
CA LEU A 171 2.93 -17.66 7.07
C LEU A 171 1.91 -18.70 6.60
N ASP A 172 1.02 -19.16 7.48
CA ASP A 172 -0.01 -20.16 7.16
C ASP A 172 -0.98 -19.67 6.07
N ILE A 173 -1.20 -18.35 5.97
CA ILE A 173 -2.02 -17.74 4.91
C ILE A 173 -1.25 -17.62 3.60
N ILE A 174 0.00 -17.20 3.64
CA ILE A 174 0.77 -16.82 2.44
C ILE A 174 1.47 -18.03 1.81
N LEU A 175 2.12 -18.89 2.60
CA LEU A 175 2.94 -19.99 2.07
C LEU A 175 2.18 -20.93 1.11
N PRO A 176 0.89 -21.28 1.34
CA PRO A 176 0.15 -22.14 0.40
C PRO A 176 0.05 -21.57 -1.01
N THR A 177 0.15 -20.23 -1.17
CA THR A 177 0.04 -19.54 -2.47
C THR A 177 1.37 -19.44 -3.22
N LEU A 178 2.47 -19.79 -2.58
CA LEU A 178 3.81 -19.67 -3.14
C LEU A 178 4.29 -20.97 -3.77
N ARG A 179 5.14 -20.85 -4.81
CA ARG A 179 5.90 -21.96 -5.37
C ARG A 179 6.94 -22.47 -4.36
N ALA A 180 7.33 -23.75 -4.47
CA ALA A 180 8.23 -24.42 -3.52
C ALA A 180 9.51 -23.61 -3.21
N GLU A 181 10.21 -23.15 -4.24
CA GLU A 181 11.45 -22.38 -4.12
C GLU A 181 11.27 -21.08 -3.31
N ARG A 182 10.09 -20.44 -3.43
CA ARG A 182 9.80 -19.21 -2.68
C ARG A 182 9.39 -19.45 -1.24
N LYS A 183 8.86 -20.64 -0.92
CA LYS A 183 8.47 -20.99 0.46
C LYS A 183 9.66 -21.03 1.41
N GLU A 184 10.80 -21.52 0.94
CA GLU A 184 12.01 -21.70 1.75
C GLU A 184 12.62 -20.37 2.21
N THR A 185 12.45 -19.32 1.42
CA THR A 185 13.07 -18.01 1.68
C THR A 185 12.06 -16.92 2.00
N TYR A 186 10.77 -17.25 2.04
CA TYR A 186 9.74 -16.26 2.32
C TYR A 186 9.76 -15.82 3.79
N SER A 187 9.71 -14.52 4.00
CA SER A 187 9.43 -13.89 5.28
C SER A 187 8.45 -12.74 5.08
N PRO A 188 7.51 -12.51 6.01
CA PRO A 188 6.71 -11.28 6.03
C PRO A 188 7.55 -10.01 6.20
N PHE A 189 8.76 -10.15 6.74
CA PHE A 189 9.67 -9.06 7.11
C PHE A 189 10.84 -8.99 6.14
N LEU A 190 11.11 -7.78 5.65
CA LEU A 190 12.22 -7.43 4.77
C LEU A 190 13.15 -6.48 5.53
N PRO A 191 14.24 -6.97 6.11
CA PRO A 191 15.17 -6.10 6.83
C PRO A 191 15.81 -5.08 5.88
N VAL A 192 16.01 -3.86 6.39
CA VAL A 192 16.81 -2.84 5.72
C VAL A 192 18.23 -2.95 6.24
N SER A 193 19.14 -3.44 5.40
CA SER A 193 20.54 -3.61 5.81
C SER A 193 21.20 -2.29 6.19
N GLU A 194 21.76 -2.20 7.38
CA GLU A 194 22.54 -1.04 7.80
C GLU A 194 23.86 -0.89 7.01
N ASN A 195 24.39 -2.01 6.50
CA ASN A 195 25.64 -2.03 5.75
C ASN A 195 25.48 -1.57 4.30
N SER A 196 24.45 -2.08 3.60
CA SER A 196 24.21 -1.77 2.19
C SER A 196 23.12 -0.74 1.94
N GLY A 197 22.27 -0.46 2.94
CA GLY A 197 21.07 0.37 2.80
C GLY A 197 19.97 -0.26 1.98
N LYS A 198 20.06 -1.56 1.64
CA LYS A 198 19.10 -2.27 0.78
C LYS A 198 17.97 -2.89 1.60
N VAL A 199 16.78 -2.88 1.02
CA VAL A 199 15.64 -3.69 1.49
C VAL A 199 15.90 -5.14 1.04
N LEU A 200 16.19 -6.01 2.00
CA LEU A 200 16.65 -7.36 1.70
C LEU A 200 15.50 -8.35 1.67
N GLN A 201 15.48 -9.20 0.64
CA GLN A 201 14.60 -10.35 0.55
C GLN A 201 15.41 -11.61 0.88
N VAL A 202 15.56 -11.90 2.15
CA VAL A 202 16.37 -12.98 2.68
C VAL A 202 15.56 -13.86 3.62
N LYS A 203 16.02 -15.09 3.82
CA LYS A 203 15.47 -15.98 4.85
C LYS A 203 15.73 -15.37 6.24
N ILE A 204 14.72 -15.40 7.10
CA ILE A 204 14.88 -15.09 8.52
C ILE A 204 15.25 -16.38 9.23
N GLU A 205 16.40 -16.38 9.89
CA GLU A 205 16.93 -17.53 10.60
C GLU A 205 16.28 -17.69 11.98
N GLU A 206 15.93 -16.57 12.63
CA GLU A 206 15.31 -16.57 13.95
C GLU A 206 14.37 -15.36 14.12
N TYR A 207 13.23 -15.61 14.78
CA TYR A 207 12.29 -14.59 15.26
C TYR A 207 12.37 -14.52 16.78
N LYS A 208 13.00 -13.48 17.33
CA LYS A 208 13.14 -13.28 18.79
C LYS A 208 11.94 -12.53 19.34
N MET A 209 11.02 -13.29 19.92
CA MET A 209 9.72 -12.77 20.35
C MET A 209 9.81 -11.73 21.46
N ASP A 210 10.74 -11.87 22.39
CA ASP A 210 10.89 -10.97 23.56
C ASP A 210 11.44 -9.61 23.12
N SER A 211 12.48 -9.57 22.29
CA SER A 211 13.13 -8.34 21.82
C SER A 211 12.43 -7.71 20.60
N LYS A 212 11.49 -8.40 19.96
CA LYS A 212 10.87 -7.99 18.69
C LYS A 212 11.90 -7.74 17.58
N THR A 213 12.87 -8.65 17.49
CA THR A 213 13.94 -8.63 16.51
C THR A 213 13.92 -9.87 15.61
N ILE A 214 14.54 -9.75 14.46
CA ILE A 214 14.79 -10.83 13.52
C ILE A 214 16.28 -11.02 13.33
N VAL A 215 16.71 -12.26 13.16
CA VAL A 215 18.09 -12.59 12.77
C VAL A 215 18.11 -13.07 11.34
N TYR A 216 18.96 -12.49 10.52
CA TYR A 216 19.12 -12.84 9.12
C TYR A 216 20.59 -12.79 8.70
N LYS A 217 20.93 -13.47 7.61
CA LYS A 217 22.26 -13.37 7.03
C LYS A 217 22.32 -12.19 6.05
N ASP A 218 23.10 -11.16 6.37
CA ASP A 218 23.30 -10.02 5.48
C ASP A 218 24.25 -10.41 4.33
N PRO A 219 23.78 -10.38 3.05
CA PRO A 219 24.59 -10.78 1.91
C PRO A 219 25.79 -9.87 1.67
N SER A 220 25.73 -8.61 2.10
CA SER A 220 26.80 -7.63 1.84
C SER A 220 28.07 -7.88 2.66
N ILE A 221 27.91 -8.48 3.85
CA ILE A 221 29.01 -8.79 4.75
C ILE A 221 29.15 -10.28 5.08
N ASN A 222 28.22 -11.09 4.55
CA ASN A 222 28.16 -12.55 4.74
C ASN A 222 28.10 -12.97 6.24
N LYS A 223 27.47 -12.18 7.12
CA LYS A 223 27.33 -12.42 8.57
C LYS A 223 25.88 -12.42 9.00
N LEU A 224 25.61 -13.08 10.13
CA LEU A 224 24.33 -12.96 10.83
C LEU A 224 24.24 -11.56 11.45
N VAL A 225 23.08 -10.94 11.28
CA VAL A 225 22.72 -9.63 11.80
C VAL A 225 21.39 -9.73 12.51
N GLU A 226 21.29 -9.12 13.67
CA GLU A 226 20.02 -8.94 14.39
C GLU A 226 19.50 -7.52 14.12
N SER A 227 18.19 -7.40 13.82
CA SER A 227 17.55 -6.12 13.53
C SER A 227 16.17 -6.05 14.16
N GLU A 228 15.79 -4.90 14.67
CA GLU A 228 14.42 -4.59 15.08
C GLU A 228 13.48 -4.65 13.86
N VAL A 229 12.20 -4.98 14.10
CA VAL A 229 11.18 -4.99 13.03
C VAL A 229 10.46 -3.65 12.85
N ILE A 230 10.75 -2.66 13.68
CA ILE A 230 10.08 -1.34 13.77
C ILE A 230 10.99 -0.18 13.34
N ASN A 231 10.47 1.04 13.38
CA ASN A 231 11.23 2.30 13.15
C ASN A 231 11.92 2.37 11.78
N GLY A 232 11.35 1.72 10.77
CA GLY A 232 11.92 1.68 9.42
C GLY A 232 13.14 0.77 9.26
N LYS A 233 13.53 0.01 10.30
CA LYS A 233 14.59 -1.00 10.22
C LYS A 233 14.17 -2.23 9.43
N CYS A 234 12.87 -2.43 9.28
CA CYS A 234 12.27 -3.50 8.50
C CYS A 234 11.06 -2.97 7.72
N LYS A 235 10.90 -3.42 6.47
CA LYS A 235 9.70 -3.23 5.69
C LYS A 235 8.93 -4.55 5.62
N LEU A 236 7.60 -4.49 5.49
CA LEU A 236 6.82 -5.69 5.27
C LEU A 236 6.77 -6.08 3.78
N GLN A 237 6.61 -7.38 3.51
CA GLN A 237 6.31 -7.89 2.18
C GLN A 237 4.99 -7.32 1.67
N TRP A 238 4.88 -7.05 0.37
CA TRP A 238 3.78 -6.34 -0.28
C TRP A 238 2.38 -6.71 0.23
N LYS A 239 2.01 -7.99 0.20
CA LYS A 239 0.66 -8.44 0.61
C LYS A 239 0.39 -8.21 2.10
N VAL A 240 1.43 -8.30 2.93
CA VAL A 240 1.38 -8.07 4.38
C VAL A 240 1.43 -6.57 4.68
N ASP A 241 2.23 -5.82 3.95
CA ASP A 241 2.32 -4.37 4.02
C ASP A 241 0.97 -3.71 3.72
N TRP A 242 0.30 -4.18 2.68
CA TRP A 242 -1.01 -3.68 2.31
C TRP A 242 -2.06 -3.91 3.41
N ALA A 243 -2.11 -5.11 3.99
CA ALA A 243 -2.95 -5.40 5.15
C ALA A 243 -2.57 -4.54 6.37
N MET A 244 -1.27 -4.33 6.61
CA MET A 244 -0.77 -3.47 7.68
C MET A 244 -1.29 -2.04 7.53
N ARG A 245 -1.22 -1.44 6.33
CA ARG A 245 -1.74 -0.11 6.04
C ARG A 245 -3.23 -0.01 6.35
N TRP A 246 -4.02 -0.96 5.82
CA TRP A 246 -5.46 -1.01 6.08
C TRP A 246 -5.79 -1.02 7.57
N MET A 247 -5.03 -1.79 8.34
CA MET A 247 -5.23 -1.88 9.80
C MET A 247 -4.78 -0.62 10.53
N SER A 248 -3.63 -0.06 10.14
CA SER A 248 -3.04 1.11 10.81
C SER A 248 -3.85 2.38 10.59
N PHE A 249 -4.29 2.62 9.37
CA PHE A 249 -5.12 3.79 9.04
C PHE A 249 -6.62 3.55 9.29
N GLY A 250 -7.02 2.28 9.41
CA GLY A 250 -8.43 1.91 9.46
C GLY A 250 -9.13 2.23 8.14
N VAL A 251 -8.57 1.83 7.02
CA VAL A 251 -9.11 2.07 5.68
C VAL A 251 -10.48 1.42 5.53
N ASP A 252 -11.45 2.16 5.02
CA ASP A 252 -12.83 1.69 4.84
C ASP A 252 -13.11 1.22 3.42
N TYR A 253 -12.42 1.83 2.44
CA TYR A 253 -12.59 1.53 1.03
C TYR A 253 -11.27 1.70 0.26
N GLU A 254 -10.94 0.73 -0.55
CA GLU A 254 -9.85 0.81 -1.53
C GLU A 254 -10.20 -0.02 -2.76
N MET A 255 -9.88 0.46 -3.94
CA MET A 255 -10.02 -0.30 -5.18
C MET A 255 -8.66 -0.62 -5.77
N CYS A 256 -8.62 -1.66 -6.62
CA CYS A 256 -7.39 -2.05 -7.30
C CYS A 256 -7.65 -2.65 -8.67
N GLY A 257 -6.61 -2.70 -9.48
CA GLY A 257 -6.63 -3.40 -10.75
C GLY A 257 -6.76 -4.92 -10.56
N LYS A 258 -7.29 -5.60 -11.54
CA LYS A 258 -7.54 -7.06 -11.56
C LYS A 258 -6.27 -7.89 -11.33
N ASP A 259 -5.11 -7.37 -11.69
CA ASP A 259 -3.80 -7.98 -11.45
C ASP A 259 -3.46 -8.12 -9.95
N LEU A 260 -4.13 -7.38 -9.07
CA LEU A 260 -3.94 -7.41 -7.62
C LEU A 260 -5.02 -8.21 -6.87
N THR A 261 -5.92 -8.91 -7.57
CA THR A 261 -7.03 -9.67 -6.96
C THR A 261 -6.56 -10.60 -5.84
N GLU A 262 -5.54 -11.43 -6.11
CA GLU A 262 -4.98 -12.35 -5.10
C GLU A 262 -4.42 -11.58 -3.89
N SER A 263 -3.79 -10.42 -4.13
CA SER A 263 -3.21 -9.61 -3.05
C SER A 263 -4.29 -9.04 -2.12
N VAL A 264 -5.42 -8.57 -2.67
CA VAL A 264 -6.60 -8.12 -1.89
C VAL A 264 -7.18 -9.26 -1.06
N GLU A 265 -7.33 -10.44 -1.64
CA GLU A 265 -7.86 -11.60 -0.93
C GLU A 265 -6.96 -12.01 0.24
N LEU A 266 -5.65 -12.07 0.01
CA LEU A 266 -4.68 -12.43 1.05
C LEU A 266 -4.57 -11.34 2.13
N GLY A 267 -4.50 -10.06 1.75
CA GLY A 267 -4.54 -8.95 2.68
C GLY A 267 -5.80 -8.96 3.55
N SER A 268 -6.95 -9.27 2.94
CA SER A 268 -8.22 -9.41 3.67
C SER A 268 -8.23 -10.59 4.65
N LYS A 269 -7.60 -11.72 4.28
CA LYS A 269 -7.43 -12.88 5.19
C LYS A 269 -6.53 -12.52 6.36
N ILE A 270 -5.43 -11.80 6.11
CA ILE A 270 -4.51 -11.32 7.15
C ILE A 270 -5.24 -10.40 8.13
N CYS A 271 -5.99 -9.40 7.65
CA CYS A 271 -6.78 -8.55 8.53
C CYS A 271 -7.70 -9.35 9.44
N ARG A 272 -8.45 -10.32 8.90
CA ARG A 272 -9.37 -11.17 9.67
C ARG A 272 -8.62 -12.04 10.69
N ALA A 273 -7.48 -12.63 10.33
CA ALA A 273 -6.65 -13.45 11.22
C ALA A 273 -6.12 -12.63 12.42
N LEU A 274 -5.97 -11.31 12.23
CA LEU A 274 -5.56 -10.36 13.28
C LEU A 274 -6.76 -9.65 13.94
N ASN A 275 -7.99 -10.20 13.79
CA ASN A 275 -9.23 -9.66 14.36
C ASN A 275 -9.54 -8.21 13.91
N LYS A 276 -9.16 -7.85 12.67
CA LYS A 276 -9.48 -6.57 12.05
C LYS A 276 -10.38 -6.78 10.83
N LYS A 277 -11.20 -5.77 10.54
CA LYS A 277 -12.05 -5.76 9.35
C LYS A 277 -11.27 -5.19 8.17
N PRO A 278 -11.19 -5.91 7.03
CA PRO A 278 -10.62 -5.35 5.81
C PRO A 278 -11.52 -4.24 5.24
N PRO A 279 -10.99 -3.37 4.35
CA PRO A 279 -11.80 -2.41 3.62
C PRO A 279 -12.82 -3.11 2.72
N THR A 280 -13.82 -2.36 2.26
CA THR A 280 -14.61 -2.74 1.09
C THR A 280 -13.74 -2.53 -0.16
N ASN A 281 -13.73 -3.48 -1.07
CA ASN A 281 -12.87 -3.43 -2.25
C ASN A 281 -13.70 -3.49 -3.54
N LEU A 282 -13.27 -2.76 -4.56
CA LEU A 282 -13.67 -2.94 -5.94
C LEU A 282 -12.44 -3.33 -6.77
N ILE A 283 -12.58 -4.41 -7.54
CA ILE A 283 -11.57 -4.83 -8.53
C ILE A 283 -12.03 -4.32 -9.89
N TYR A 284 -11.20 -3.53 -10.57
CA TYR A 284 -11.50 -2.97 -11.89
C TYR A 284 -10.59 -3.54 -12.96
N GLU A 285 -11.09 -3.55 -14.21
CA GLU A 285 -10.29 -3.91 -15.38
C GLU A 285 -9.21 -2.84 -15.64
N MET A 286 -8.03 -3.30 -16.07
CA MET A 286 -6.87 -2.44 -16.30
C MET A 286 -6.97 -1.71 -17.62
N PHE A 287 -6.25 -0.61 -17.74
CA PHE A 287 -5.98 0.00 -19.04
C PHE A 287 -5.01 -0.89 -19.82
N LEU A 288 -5.38 -1.20 -21.04
CA LEU A 288 -4.57 -2.01 -21.95
C LEU A 288 -4.22 -1.15 -23.16
N ASP A 289 -3.05 -1.42 -23.73
CA ASP A 289 -2.65 -0.85 -25.01
C ASP A 289 -3.37 -1.53 -26.20
N GLU A 290 -3.05 -1.14 -27.39
CA GLU A 290 -3.61 -1.70 -28.63
C GLU A 290 -3.30 -3.18 -28.87
N LYS A 291 -2.30 -3.74 -28.16
CA LYS A 291 -1.92 -5.15 -28.21
C LYS A 291 -2.54 -5.96 -27.08
N GLY A 292 -3.31 -5.31 -26.19
CA GLY A 292 -3.89 -5.92 -25.00
C GLY A 292 -2.89 -6.09 -23.85
N GLU A 293 -1.75 -5.41 -23.88
CA GLU A 293 -0.78 -5.40 -22.80
C GLU A 293 -1.09 -4.28 -21.80
N LYS A 294 -0.71 -4.47 -20.56
CA LYS A 294 -0.92 -3.47 -19.50
C LYS A 294 -0.12 -2.20 -19.79
N ILE A 295 -0.81 -1.06 -19.76
CA ILE A 295 -0.19 0.27 -19.82
C ILE A 295 0.51 0.61 -18.51
#